data_37fb6f4ad54bca5a83cb6006cc7cbe37
#
_entry.id   37fb6f4ad54bca5a83cb6006cc7cbe37
#
_cell.length_a   1.000
_cell.length_b   1.000
_cell.length_c   1.000
_cell.angle_alpha   90.00
_cell.angle_beta   90.00
_cell.angle_gamma   90.00
#
_symmetry.space_group_name_H-M   'P 1'
#
loop_
_entity.id
_entity.type
_entity.pdbx_description
1 polymer ?
#
loop_
_entity_poly.entity_id
_entity_poly.type
_entity_poly.pdbx_seq_one_letter_code
_entity_poly.pdbx_strand_id
1 'polypeptide(L)'
;MGMAHVPDGRGTFTALSVEENLRLGAYTRRDRDGVEADIERMYERFPRLKERYRQQAGTLSGGEQQMLAISRALMLRPKLLLLDEPSFGLAPLIVQEIFQIMRSINKEDKVSMLLVEQNASLALGLADHAYLLETGNVVLSGPAADIRSDESIRRVYLGY
;
A
#
# COMPACT_ATOMS: atom_id res chain seq x y z
N MET A 1 -18.69 1.08 -5.11
CA MET A 1 -18.05 0.02 -4.31
C MET A 1 -16.93 0.65 -3.51
N GLY A 2 -16.76 0.33 -2.22
CA GLY A 2 -15.70 0.90 -1.39
C GLY A 2 -14.38 0.14 -1.47
N MET A 3 -13.90 -0.18 -2.67
CA MET A 3 -12.68 -0.96 -2.88
C MET A 3 -11.75 -0.23 -3.82
N ALA A 4 -10.45 -0.19 -3.49
CA ALA A 4 -9.39 0.32 -4.35
C ALA A 4 -8.27 -0.71 -4.48
N HIS A 5 -7.51 -0.65 -5.57
CA HIS A 5 -6.45 -1.59 -5.89
C HIS A 5 -5.16 -0.85 -6.26
N VAL A 6 -4.06 -1.29 -5.67
CA VAL A 6 -2.69 -0.93 -6.02
C VAL A 6 -2.06 -2.18 -6.61
N PRO A 7 -1.96 -2.29 -7.95
CA PRO A 7 -1.43 -3.47 -8.62
C PRO A 7 0.09 -3.55 -8.50
N ASP A 8 0.66 -4.71 -8.77
CA ASP A 8 2.07 -4.83 -9.09
C ASP A 8 2.46 -3.86 -10.21
N GLY A 9 3.69 -3.34 -10.18
CA GLY A 9 4.13 -2.31 -11.12
C GLY A 9 3.55 -0.91 -10.84
N ARG A 10 2.89 -0.69 -9.68
CA ARG A 10 2.39 0.59 -9.13
C ARG A 10 1.20 1.20 -9.88
N GLY A 11 1.09 0.99 -11.19
CA GLY A 11 -0.02 1.48 -12.02
C GLY A 11 -0.18 3.01 -12.03
N THR A 12 0.88 3.79 -11.75
CA THR A 12 0.83 5.26 -11.81
C THR A 12 0.72 5.75 -13.25
N PHE A 13 0.02 6.88 -13.46
CA PHE A 13 -0.02 7.55 -14.76
C PHE A 13 1.24 8.39 -14.92
N THR A 14 2.24 7.85 -15.58
CA THR A 14 3.61 8.40 -15.65
C THR A 14 3.70 9.74 -16.36
N ALA A 15 2.80 10.03 -17.31
CA ALA A 15 2.74 11.31 -18.01
C ALA A 15 2.04 12.42 -17.23
N LEU A 16 1.29 12.07 -16.18
CA LEU A 16 0.61 13.03 -15.31
C LEU A 16 1.51 13.44 -14.15
N SER A 17 1.28 14.63 -13.62
CA SER A 17 1.92 15.09 -12.39
C SER A 17 1.42 14.29 -11.17
N VAL A 18 2.11 14.45 -10.03
CA VAL A 18 1.68 13.89 -8.75
C VAL A 18 0.26 14.34 -8.40
N GLU A 19 -0.02 15.64 -8.47
CA GLU A 19 -1.34 16.20 -8.15
C GLU A 19 -2.43 15.64 -9.08
N GLU A 20 -2.18 15.58 -10.40
CA GLU A 20 -3.13 15.04 -11.37
C GLU A 20 -3.42 13.56 -11.11
N ASN A 21 -2.40 12.76 -10.72
CA ASN A 21 -2.62 11.38 -10.30
C ASN A 21 -3.54 11.28 -9.08
N LEU A 22 -3.36 12.14 -8.06
CA LEU A 22 -4.22 12.16 -6.88
C LEU A 22 -5.66 12.54 -7.25
N ARG A 23 -5.84 13.60 -8.04
CA ARG A 23 -7.17 14.04 -8.54
C ARG A 23 -7.87 12.94 -9.34
N LEU A 24 -7.13 12.20 -10.16
CA LEU A 24 -7.67 11.06 -10.90
C LEU A 24 -8.15 9.93 -9.98
N GLY A 25 -7.49 9.72 -8.83
CA GLY A 25 -7.96 8.78 -7.81
C GLY A 25 -9.34 9.13 -7.23
N ALA A 26 -9.70 10.42 -7.25
CA ALA A 26 -10.99 10.93 -6.81
C ALA A 26 -12.01 11.11 -7.96
N TYR A 27 -11.73 10.64 -9.18
CA TYR A 27 -12.52 10.94 -10.38
C TYR A 27 -14.01 10.64 -10.25
N THR A 28 -14.39 9.60 -9.51
CA THR A 28 -15.80 9.23 -9.32
C THR A 28 -16.50 10.00 -8.19
N ARG A 29 -15.78 10.82 -7.44
CA ARG A 29 -16.30 11.61 -6.32
C ARG A 29 -16.92 12.92 -6.81
N ARG A 30 -17.91 13.41 -6.05
CA ARG A 30 -18.64 14.66 -6.35
C ARG A 30 -18.40 15.75 -5.29
N ASP A 31 -17.77 15.40 -4.17
CA ASP A 31 -17.49 16.27 -3.02
C ASP A 31 -16.15 17.02 -3.22
N ARG A 32 -16.15 18.08 -4.01
CA ARG A 32 -14.91 18.81 -4.39
C ARG A 32 -14.10 19.28 -3.18
N ASP A 33 -14.74 19.87 -2.19
CA ASP A 33 -14.06 20.33 -0.95
C ASP A 33 -13.43 19.16 -0.19
N GLY A 34 -14.09 18.00 -0.15
CA GLY A 34 -13.55 16.78 0.43
C GLY A 34 -12.36 16.21 -0.35
N VAL A 35 -12.32 16.40 -1.68
CA VAL A 35 -11.17 15.99 -2.51
C VAL A 35 -9.94 16.83 -2.19
N GLU A 36 -10.09 18.17 -2.08
CA GLU A 36 -8.97 19.06 -1.73
C GLU A 36 -8.43 18.73 -0.33
N ALA A 37 -9.31 18.55 0.64
CA ALA A 37 -8.90 18.14 2.00
C ALA A 37 -8.15 16.81 2.02
N ASP A 38 -8.57 15.82 1.21
CA ASP A 38 -7.89 14.54 1.12
C ASP A 38 -6.54 14.64 0.41
N ILE A 39 -6.38 15.52 -0.60
CA ILE A 39 -5.08 15.79 -1.22
C ILE A 39 -4.09 16.32 -0.17
N GLU A 40 -4.49 17.33 0.63
CA GLU A 40 -3.62 17.84 1.70
C GLU A 40 -3.27 16.75 2.72
N ARG A 41 -4.23 15.90 3.09
CA ARG A 41 -3.98 14.77 3.98
C ARG A 41 -3.03 13.73 3.38
N MET A 42 -3.05 13.50 2.05
CA MET A 42 -2.04 12.67 1.40
C MET A 42 -0.66 13.33 1.44
N TYR A 43 -0.58 14.63 1.29
CA TYR A 43 0.68 15.37 1.41
C TYR A 43 1.24 15.39 2.84
N GLU A 44 0.39 15.40 3.86
CA GLU A 44 0.81 15.23 5.25
C GLU A 44 1.41 13.84 5.51
N ARG A 45 0.78 12.80 4.96
CA ARG A 45 1.24 11.41 5.09
C ARG A 45 2.51 11.10 4.27
N PHE A 46 2.62 11.74 3.11
CA PHE A 46 3.71 11.55 2.15
C PHE A 46 4.33 12.91 1.78
N PRO A 47 5.13 13.52 2.67
CA PRO A 47 5.68 14.87 2.43
C PRO A 47 6.50 14.99 1.14
N ARG A 48 7.15 13.89 0.71
CA ARG A 48 7.89 13.83 -0.55
C ARG A 48 7.00 14.08 -1.77
N LEU A 49 5.75 13.67 -1.72
CA LEU A 49 4.79 13.93 -2.80
C LEU A 49 4.41 15.42 -2.85
N LYS A 50 4.29 16.08 -1.68
CA LYS A 50 4.05 17.53 -1.60
C LYS A 50 5.19 18.33 -2.21
N GLU A 51 6.43 17.98 -1.90
CA GLU A 51 7.62 18.62 -2.48
C GLU A 51 7.65 18.55 -4.02
N ARG A 52 7.01 17.54 -4.59
CA ARG A 52 7.04 17.18 -6.01
C ARG A 52 5.68 17.23 -6.69
N TYR A 53 4.71 17.95 -6.14
CA TYR A 53 3.30 17.88 -6.59
C TYR A 53 3.08 18.18 -8.07
N ARG A 54 3.93 19.03 -8.68
CA ARG A 54 3.92 19.36 -10.12
C ARG A 54 4.82 18.46 -10.97
N GLN A 55 5.64 17.61 -10.35
CA GLN A 55 6.58 16.75 -11.06
C GLN A 55 5.81 15.61 -11.74
N GLN A 56 6.21 15.24 -12.96
CA GLN A 56 5.66 14.07 -13.65
C GLN A 56 5.97 12.78 -12.89
N ALA A 57 4.95 11.94 -12.69
CA ALA A 57 5.07 10.71 -11.91
C ALA A 57 6.11 9.73 -12.47
N GLY A 58 6.32 9.72 -13.78
CA GLY A 58 7.34 8.88 -14.43
C GLY A 58 8.78 9.23 -14.07
N THR A 59 9.03 10.45 -13.53
CA THR A 59 10.37 10.91 -13.13
C THR A 59 10.64 10.73 -11.62
N LEU A 60 9.67 10.22 -10.88
CA LEU A 60 9.81 9.91 -9.46
C LEU A 60 10.65 8.64 -9.25
N SER A 61 11.30 8.53 -8.10
CA SER A 61 11.89 7.27 -7.66
C SER A 61 10.84 6.16 -7.50
N GLY A 62 11.26 4.90 -7.51
CA GLY A 62 10.36 3.78 -7.34
C GLY A 62 9.54 3.84 -6.05
N GLY A 63 10.14 4.28 -4.94
CA GLY A 63 9.44 4.46 -3.67
C GLY A 63 8.41 5.58 -3.71
N GLU A 64 8.75 6.72 -4.30
CA GLU A 64 7.81 7.84 -4.47
C GLU A 64 6.64 7.47 -5.40
N GLN A 65 6.89 6.69 -6.45
CA GLN A 65 5.82 6.15 -7.30
C GLN A 65 4.90 5.19 -6.52
N GLN A 66 5.45 4.36 -5.64
CA GLN A 66 4.66 3.48 -4.78
C GLN A 66 3.80 4.27 -3.78
N MET A 67 4.39 5.29 -3.14
CA MET A 67 3.67 6.22 -2.28
C MET A 67 2.53 6.91 -3.03
N LEU A 68 2.77 7.34 -4.28
CA LEU A 68 1.77 7.96 -5.13
C LEU A 68 0.65 6.98 -5.50
N ALA A 69 0.97 5.73 -5.82
CA ALA A 69 -0.02 4.70 -6.14
C ALA A 69 -0.97 4.43 -4.96
N ILE A 70 -0.41 4.29 -3.75
CA ILE A 70 -1.19 4.13 -2.50
C ILE A 70 -2.03 5.37 -2.24
N SER A 71 -1.45 6.57 -2.31
CA SER A 71 -2.16 7.83 -2.11
C SER A 71 -3.34 7.98 -3.08
N ARG A 72 -3.13 7.69 -4.36
CA ARG A 72 -4.18 7.74 -5.38
C ARG A 72 -5.31 6.77 -5.08
N ALA A 73 -5.01 5.55 -4.62
CA ALA A 73 -6.02 4.58 -4.23
C ALA A 73 -6.85 5.07 -3.03
N LEU A 74 -6.20 5.73 -2.06
CA LEU A 74 -6.86 6.30 -0.87
C LEU A 74 -7.77 7.49 -1.19
N MET A 75 -7.52 8.22 -2.29
CA MET A 75 -8.40 9.31 -2.74
C MET A 75 -9.84 8.86 -3.02
N LEU A 76 -10.06 7.57 -3.26
CA LEU A 76 -11.40 6.98 -3.39
C LEU A 76 -12.14 6.83 -2.05
N ARG A 77 -11.47 7.04 -0.90
CA ARG A 77 -11.95 6.71 0.45
C ARG A 77 -12.45 5.26 0.53
N PRO A 78 -11.60 4.28 0.20
CA PRO A 78 -12.01 2.88 0.17
C PRO A 78 -12.24 2.33 1.57
N LYS A 79 -13.12 1.33 1.68
CA LYS A 79 -13.26 0.48 2.87
C LYS A 79 -12.28 -0.70 2.84
N LEU A 80 -11.88 -1.11 1.64
CA LEU A 80 -10.93 -2.19 1.39
C LEU A 80 -9.89 -1.74 0.37
N LEU A 81 -8.61 -1.87 0.73
CA LEU A 81 -7.46 -1.62 -0.12
C LEU A 81 -6.79 -2.95 -0.47
N LEU A 82 -6.69 -3.24 -1.76
CA LEU A 82 -5.96 -4.39 -2.29
C LEU A 82 -4.55 -3.92 -2.65
N LEU A 83 -3.53 -4.63 -2.18
CA LEU A 83 -2.12 -4.28 -2.36
C LEU A 83 -1.38 -5.52 -2.89
N ASP A 84 -0.82 -5.39 -4.09
CA ASP A 84 -0.08 -6.46 -4.74
C ASP A 84 1.41 -6.11 -4.75
N GLU A 85 2.19 -6.87 -3.99
CA GLU A 85 3.64 -6.75 -3.79
C GLU A 85 4.14 -5.30 -3.58
N PRO A 86 3.59 -4.52 -2.61
CA PRO A 86 3.91 -3.11 -2.46
C PRO A 86 5.38 -2.85 -2.07
N SER A 87 6.13 -3.86 -1.64
CA SER A 87 7.56 -3.74 -1.30
C SER A 87 8.51 -4.05 -2.46
N PHE A 88 8.00 -4.62 -3.57
CA PHE A 88 8.84 -5.14 -4.65
C PHE A 88 9.75 -4.07 -5.27
N GLY A 89 11.04 -4.37 -5.34
CA GLY A 89 12.05 -3.51 -5.98
C GLY A 89 12.31 -2.18 -5.25
N LEU A 90 11.98 -2.07 -3.97
CA LEU A 90 12.20 -0.88 -3.15
C LEU A 90 13.36 -1.05 -2.17
N ALA A 91 14.02 0.05 -1.84
CA ALA A 91 15.04 0.08 -0.80
C ALA A 91 14.45 -0.23 0.58
N PRO A 92 15.16 -0.97 1.47
CA PRO A 92 14.62 -1.40 2.75
C PRO A 92 14.04 -0.30 3.63
N LEU A 93 14.65 0.89 3.65
CA LEU A 93 14.15 2.03 4.42
C LEU A 93 12.79 2.52 3.89
N ILE A 94 12.62 2.56 2.58
CA ILE A 94 11.35 2.95 1.93
C ILE A 94 10.26 1.91 2.22
N VAL A 95 10.62 0.63 2.18
CA VAL A 95 9.68 -0.45 2.55
C VAL A 95 9.18 -0.25 3.98
N GLN A 96 10.07 -0.01 4.93
CA GLN A 96 9.69 0.24 6.32
C GLN A 96 8.75 1.44 6.45
N GLU A 97 9.04 2.54 5.78
CA GLU A 97 8.20 3.75 5.77
C GLU A 97 6.81 3.45 5.22
N ILE A 98 6.70 2.79 4.07
CA ILE A 98 5.42 2.42 3.44
C ILE A 98 4.61 1.51 4.37
N PHE A 99 5.23 0.50 4.99
CA PHE A 99 4.52 -0.41 5.91
C PHE A 99 4.08 0.27 7.21
N GLN A 100 4.83 1.25 7.72
CA GLN A 100 4.39 2.09 8.84
C GLN A 100 3.17 2.92 8.47
N ILE A 101 3.17 3.53 7.28
CA ILE A 101 2.03 4.32 6.79
C ILE A 101 0.80 3.42 6.57
N MET A 102 0.95 2.24 5.97
CA MET A 102 -0.16 1.28 5.82
C MET A 102 -0.75 0.89 7.19
N ARG A 103 0.09 0.68 8.20
CA ARG A 103 -0.37 0.41 9.56
C ARG A 103 -1.18 1.56 10.16
N SER A 104 -0.75 2.80 9.94
CA SER A 104 -1.48 4.01 10.36
C SER A 104 -2.84 4.09 9.65
N ILE A 105 -2.88 3.90 8.33
CA ILE A 105 -4.11 3.89 7.52
C ILE A 105 -5.10 2.84 8.06
N ASN A 106 -4.65 1.63 8.33
CA ASN A 106 -5.50 0.57 8.88
C ASN A 106 -6.05 0.95 10.26
N LYS A 107 -5.19 1.45 11.18
CA LYS A 107 -5.57 1.74 12.55
C LYS A 107 -6.41 3.01 12.71
N GLU A 108 -6.05 4.07 12.01
CA GLU A 108 -6.64 5.39 12.14
C GLU A 108 -7.85 5.58 11.25
N ASP A 109 -7.71 5.24 9.94
CA ASP A 109 -8.77 5.40 8.95
C ASP A 109 -9.72 4.20 8.88
N LYS A 110 -9.39 3.10 9.59
CA LYS A 110 -10.18 1.85 9.59
C LYS A 110 -10.36 1.25 8.20
N VAL A 111 -9.38 1.44 7.32
CA VAL A 111 -9.35 0.80 6.00
C VAL A 111 -8.87 -0.63 6.15
N SER A 112 -9.69 -1.60 5.77
CA SER A 112 -9.27 -3.01 5.69
C SER A 112 -8.30 -3.18 4.54
N MET A 113 -7.34 -4.09 4.67
CA MET A 113 -6.33 -4.34 3.63
C MET A 113 -6.26 -5.83 3.30
N LEU A 114 -6.18 -6.15 2.02
CA LEU A 114 -5.73 -7.44 1.53
C LEU A 114 -4.36 -7.23 0.89
N LEU A 115 -3.34 -7.80 1.50
CA LEU A 115 -1.94 -7.66 1.12
C LEU A 115 -1.43 -8.97 0.53
N VAL A 116 -0.89 -8.92 -0.68
CA VAL A 116 -0.09 -10.00 -1.28
C VAL A 116 1.38 -9.59 -1.19
N GLU A 117 2.21 -10.41 -0.56
CA GLU A 117 3.63 -10.15 -0.33
C GLU A 117 4.44 -11.45 -0.35
N GLN A 118 5.61 -11.40 -0.97
CA GLN A 118 6.58 -12.48 -0.92
C GLN A 118 7.42 -12.45 0.37
N ASN A 119 7.63 -11.26 0.92
CA ASN A 119 8.33 -11.10 2.20
C ASN A 119 7.40 -11.41 3.36
N ALA A 120 7.40 -12.68 3.78
CA ALA A 120 6.53 -13.17 4.83
C ALA A 120 6.73 -12.42 6.17
N SER A 121 7.95 -11.99 6.51
CA SER A 121 8.22 -11.21 7.73
C SER A 121 7.49 -9.87 7.73
N LEU A 122 7.48 -9.17 6.58
CA LEU A 122 6.77 -7.89 6.41
C LEU A 122 5.26 -8.11 6.49
N ALA A 123 4.74 -9.09 5.72
CA ALA A 123 3.32 -9.39 5.68
C ALA A 123 2.78 -9.77 7.07
N LEU A 124 3.41 -10.73 7.74
CA LEU A 124 3.03 -11.16 9.09
C LEU A 124 3.22 -10.07 10.17
N GLY A 125 4.11 -9.10 9.92
CA GLY A 125 4.29 -7.96 10.80
C GLY A 125 3.15 -6.94 10.74
N LEU A 126 2.37 -6.92 9.65
CA LEU A 126 1.25 -6.00 9.43
C LEU A 126 -0.11 -6.68 9.61
N ALA A 127 -0.25 -7.92 9.17
CA ALA A 127 -1.52 -8.63 9.08
C ALA A 127 -2.07 -9.09 10.44
N ASP A 128 -3.40 -9.16 10.57
CA ASP A 128 -4.10 -9.83 11.66
C ASP A 128 -4.26 -11.33 11.36
N HIS A 129 -4.51 -11.69 10.11
CA HIS A 129 -4.67 -13.06 9.61
C HIS A 129 -3.88 -13.26 8.33
N ALA A 130 -3.33 -14.44 8.12
CA ALA A 130 -2.55 -14.75 6.93
C ALA A 130 -2.93 -16.08 6.29
N TYR A 131 -2.71 -16.16 5.00
CA TYR A 131 -2.83 -17.35 4.16
C TYR A 131 -1.50 -17.57 3.47
N LEU A 132 -0.91 -18.74 3.62
CA LEU A 132 0.30 -19.14 2.90
C LEU A 132 -0.11 -19.94 1.66
N LEU A 133 0.36 -19.48 0.51
CA LEU A 133 0.09 -20.13 -0.78
C LEU A 133 1.36 -20.80 -1.32
N GLU A 134 1.25 -22.06 -1.72
CA GLU A 134 2.26 -22.78 -2.47
C GLU A 134 1.63 -23.41 -3.71
N THR A 135 2.21 -23.16 -4.87
CA THR A 135 1.78 -23.76 -6.16
C THR A 135 0.28 -23.65 -6.36
N GLY A 136 -0.31 -22.48 -6.04
CA GLY A 136 -1.73 -22.19 -6.21
C GLY A 136 -2.66 -22.76 -5.15
N ASN A 137 -2.14 -23.42 -4.10
CA ASN A 137 -2.93 -23.99 -3.00
C ASN A 137 -2.63 -23.25 -1.69
N VAL A 138 -3.68 -23.06 -0.87
CA VAL A 138 -3.48 -22.60 0.51
C VAL A 138 -3.00 -23.77 1.35
N VAL A 139 -1.74 -23.70 1.80
CA VAL A 139 -1.11 -24.75 2.63
C VAL A 139 -1.20 -24.46 4.11
N LEU A 140 -1.41 -23.19 4.48
CA LEU A 140 -1.56 -22.77 5.87
C LEU A 140 -2.45 -21.53 5.93
N SER A 141 -3.27 -21.43 6.98
CA SER A 141 -4.01 -20.20 7.30
C SER A 141 -4.22 -20.07 8.81
N GLY A 142 -4.22 -18.84 9.31
CA GLY A 142 -4.44 -18.58 10.74
C GLY A 142 -4.09 -17.15 11.15
N PRO A 143 -4.23 -16.84 12.46
CA PRO A 143 -3.77 -15.58 13.01
C PRO A 143 -2.28 -15.36 12.70
N ALA A 144 -1.92 -14.18 12.23
CA ALA A 144 -0.55 -13.88 11.83
C ALA A 144 0.46 -14.01 13.00
N ALA A 145 0.01 -13.74 14.23
CA ALA A 145 0.82 -13.88 15.42
C ALA A 145 1.22 -15.35 15.67
N ASP A 146 0.29 -16.30 15.46
CA ASP A 146 0.54 -17.73 15.66
C ASP A 146 1.50 -18.24 14.58
N ILE A 147 1.25 -17.88 13.32
CA ILE A 147 2.13 -18.25 12.19
C ILE A 147 3.55 -17.72 12.41
N ARG A 148 3.70 -16.50 12.89
CA ARG A 148 5.00 -15.87 13.15
C ARG A 148 5.75 -16.53 14.30
N SER A 149 5.06 -17.12 15.26
CA SER A 149 5.67 -17.79 16.42
C SER A 149 6.06 -19.25 16.16
N ASP A 150 5.54 -19.88 15.11
CA ASP A 150 5.81 -21.28 14.76
C ASP A 150 7.23 -21.45 14.22
N GLU A 151 8.05 -22.24 14.91
CA GLU A 151 9.45 -22.48 14.55
C GLU A 151 9.62 -23.18 13.19
N SER A 152 8.70 -24.07 12.83
CA SER A 152 8.74 -24.79 11.56
C SER A 152 8.53 -23.85 10.39
N ILE A 153 7.58 -22.92 10.52
CA ILE A 153 7.27 -21.89 9.53
C ILE A 153 8.41 -20.87 9.44
N ARG A 154 8.95 -20.46 10.58
CA ARG A 154 10.08 -19.52 10.63
C ARG A 154 11.29 -20.06 9.85
N ARG A 155 11.61 -21.34 10.05
CA ARG A 155 12.75 -21.97 9.37
C ARG A 155 12.55 -22.09 7.86
N VAL A 156 11.33 -22.41 7.41
CA VAL A 156 11.05 -22.69 5.99
C VAL A 156 10.78 -21.38 5.20
N TYR A 157 10.04 -20.44 5.79
CA TYR A 157 9.50 -19.27 5.06
C TYR A 157 10.02 -17.91 5.54
N LEU A 158 10.58 -17.81 6.75
CA LEU A 158 11.09 -16.55 7.29
C LEU A 158 12.62 -16.45 7.26
N GLY A 159 13.32 -17.53 6.92
CA GLY A 159 14.77 -17.53 6.72
C GLY A 159 15.61 -17.45 8.00
N TYR A 160 15.11 -17.98 9.13
CA TYR A 160 15.82 -18.05 10.41
C TYR A 160 16.27 -19.49 10.73
#